data_f2037699dc8184dec081d0f5d06058f1
#
_entry.id   f2037699dc8184dec081d0f5d06058f1
#
_cell.length_a   1.000
_cell.length_b   1.000
_cell.length_c   1.000
_cell.angle_alpha   90.00
_cell.angle_beta   90.00
_cell.angle_gamma   90.00
#
_symmetry.space_group_name_H-M   'P 1'
#
loop_
_entity.id
_entity.type
_entity.pdbx_description
1 polymer ?
#
loop_
_entity_poly.entity_id
_entity_poly.type
_entity_poly.pdbx_seq_one_letter_code
_entity_poly.pdbx_strand_id
1 'polypeptide(L)'
;MINIRTLRKLNNNDGLTLKGGKPITYKSGWQVATEGKETRDINEAMRLIREYKGNCGVWYSDGVYYIDKSHRVNTKREAMLIGRQCQQISVLCWRTMGLAYC
;
A
#
# COMPACT_ATOMS: atom_id res chain seq x y z
N MET A 1 -14.26 7.64 3.07
CA MET A 1 -12.86 8.12 3.07
C MET A 1 -12.18 7.71 4.37
N ILE A 2 -10.89 7.51 4.36
CA ILE A 2 -10.15 7.11 5.56
C ILE A 2 -10.26 8.17 6.66
N ASN A 3 -10.34 7.70 7.90
CA ASN A 3 -10.31 8.55 9.08
C ASN A 3 -8.87 8.60 9.62
N ILE A 4 -8.43 9.77 10.07
CA ILE A 4 -7.11 9.93 10.66
C ILE A 4 -6.87 8.99 11.86
N ARG A 5 -7.93 8.62 12.58
CA ARG A 5 -7.87 7.64 13.67
C ARG A 5 -7.35 6.28 13.21
N THR A 6 -7.66 5.89 11.97
CA THR A 6 -7.16 4.63 11.39
C THR A 6 -5.64 4.67 11.28
N LEU A 7 -5.07 5.79 10.85
CA LEU A 7 -3.61 5.94 10.80
C LEU A 7 -2.98 5.98 12.18
N ARG A 8 -3.63 6.64 13.15
CA ARG A 8 -3.11 6.74 14.51
C ARG A 8 -3.04 5.40 15.24
N LYS A 9 -3.84 4.43 14.81
CA LYS A 9 -3.86 3.08 15.40
C LYS A 9 -2.75 2.18 14.87
N LEU A 10 -2.03 2.58 13.84
CA LEU A 10 -0.95 1.78 13.28
C LEU A 10 0.22 1.72 14.26
N ASN A 11 0.63 0.51 14.59
CA ASN A 11 1.83 0.26 15.36
C ASN A 11 3.04 0.15 14.43
N ASN A 12 4.23 0.15 15.00
CA ASN A 12 5.45 -0.01 14.22
C ASN A 12 5.41 -1.29 13.37
N ASN A 13 5.71 -1.16 12.10
CA ASN A 13 5.66 -2.22 11.09
C ASN A 13 4.25 -2.71 10.74
N ASP A 14 3.21 -1.95 11.08
CA ASP A 14 1.85 -2.21 10.58
C ASP A 14 1.66 -1.62 9.19
N GLY A 15 0.86 -2.33 8.41
CA GLY A 15 0.46 -1.87 7.09
C GLY A 15 -1.03 -2.11 6.84
N LEU A 16 -1.58 -1.39 5.88
CA LEU A 16 -2.93 -1.64 5.40
C LEU A 16 -3.05 -1.24 3.94
N THR A 17 -4.04 -1.83 3.27
CA THR A 17 -4.37 -1.51 1.89
C THR A 17 -5.74 -0.86 1.88
N LEU A 18 -5.85 0.23 1.14
CA LEU A 18 -7.08 1.01 1.02
C LEU A 18 -7.63 0.93 -0.41
N LYS A 19 -8.94 0.83 -0.50
CA LYS A 19 -9.68 0.97 -1.75
C LYS A 19 -10.80 1.99 -1.55
N GLY A 20 -10.73 3.10 -2.29
CA GLY A 20 -11.67 4.20 -2.10
C GLY A 20 -11.62 4.77 -0.68
N GLY A 21 -10.49 4.72 -0.01
CA GLY A 21 -10.29 5.21 1.35
C GLY A 21 -10.74 4.26 2.45
N LYS A 22 -11.17 3.04 2.11
CA LYS A 22 -11.59 2.02 3.08
C LYS A 22 -10.57 0.89 3.15
N PRO A 23 -10.21 0.42 4.34
CA PRO A 23 -9.35 -0.75 4.47
C PRO A 23 -9.96 -1.96 3.79
N ILE A 24 -9.16 -2.69 3.02
CA ILE A 24 -9.59 -3.87 2.29
C ILE A 24 -8.55 -4.98 2.39
N THR A 25 -9.03 -6.22 2.41
CA THR A 25 -8.20 -7.42 2.29
C THR A 25 -8.81 -8.31 1.21
N TYR A 26 -8.00 -8.73 0.26
CA TYR A 26 -8.43 -9.64 -0.79
C TYR A 26 -8.08 -11.08 -0.42
N LYS A 27 -8.86 -12.04 -0.91
CA LYS A 27 -8.65 -13.48 -0.68
C LYS A 27 -7.63 -14.08 -1.64
N SER A 28 -7.41 -13.43 -2.78
CA SER A 28 -6.51 -13.92 -3.83
C SER A 28 -5.97 -12.76 -4.65
N GLY A 29 -5.05 -13.07 -5.55
CA GLY A 29 -4.43 -12.08 -6.41
C GLY A 29 -3.16 -11.49 -5.81
N TRP A 30 -2.69 -10.44 -6.40
CA TRP A 30 -1.43 -9.80 -6.07
C TRP A 30 -1.61 -8.30 -5.94
N GLN A 31 -0.84 -7.68 -5.07
CA GLN A 31 -0.85 -6.24 -4.88
C GLN A 31 0.51 -5.69 -5.29
N VAL A 32 0.50 -4.67 -6.15
CA VAL A 32 1.71 -4.04 -6.64
C VAL A 32 1.59 -2.52 -6.55
N ALA A 33 2.65 -1.88 -6.06
CA ALA A 33 2.76 -0.43 -6.02
C ALA A 33 3.37 0.09 -7.31
N THR A 34 2.93 1.27 -7.74
CA THR A 34 3.46 1.92 -8.95
C THR A 34 4.26 3.17 -8.61
N GLU A 35 3.91 3.87 -7.56
CA GLU A 35 4.66 5.03 -7.06
C GLU A 35 4.38 5.20 -5.58
N GLY A 36 5.21 5.94 -4.88
CA GLY A 36 5.02 6.16 -3.45
C GLY A 36 5.78 7.37 -2.95
N LYS A 37 5.36 7.82 -1.77
CA LYS A 37 6.02 8.90 -1.04
C LYS A 37 6.03 8.56 0.44
N GLU A 38 6.95 9.16 1.18
CA GLU A 38 7.05 8.98 2.62
C GLU A 38 6.95 10.31 3.34
N THR A 39 6.42 10.28 4.56
CA THR A 39 6.31 11.45 5.41
C THR A 39 6.27 11.06 6.87
N ARG A 40 6.75 11.96 7.74
CA ARG A 40 6.63 11.83 9.19
C ARG A 40 5.39 12.52 9.73
N ASP A 41 4.69 13.30 8.89
CA ASP A 41 3.52 14.07 9.29
C ASP A 41 2.25 13.33 8.91
N ILE A 42 1.43 12.99 9.92
CA ILE A 42 0.18 12.26 9.70
C ILE A 42 -0.82 13.05 8.82
N ASN A 43 -0.80 14.37 8.88
CA ASN A 43 -1.68 15.20 8.05
C ASN A 43 -1.22 15.14 6.58
N GLU A 44 0.07 15.12 6.34
CA GLU A 44 0.63 14.93 5.01
C GLU A 44 0.30 13.53 4.47
N ALA A 45 0.36 12.51 5.32
CA ALA A 45 -0.05 11.15 4.95
C ALA A 45 -1.51 11.13 4.51
N MET A 46 -2.40 11.79 5.25
CA MET A 46 -3.81 11.91 4.89
C MET A 46 -3.99 12.60 3.54
N ARG A 47 -3.20 13.66 3.28
CA ARG A 47 -3.23 14.37 2.00
C ARG A 47 -2.81 13.45 0.84
N LEU A 48 -1.75 12.67 1.02
CA LEU A 48 -1.28 11.72 0.01
C LEU A 48 -2.32 10.63 -0.30
N ILE A 49 -3.00 10.12 0.73
CA ILE A 49 -4.07 9.15 0.55
C ILE A 49 -5.19 9.73 -0.30
N ARG A 50 -5.56 10.98 -0.07
CA ARG A 50 -6.58 11.67 -0.89
C ARG A 50 -6.09 11.90 -2.33
N GLU A 51 -4.82 12.25 -2.49
CA GLU A 51 -4.21 12.44 -3.82
C GLU A 51 -4.28 11.16 -4.65
N TYR A 52 -4.10 10.00 -4.02
CA TYR A 52 -4.24 8.70 -4.67
C TYR A 52 -5.69 8.20 -4.72
N LYS A 53 -6.66 9.08 -4.44
CA LYS A 53 -8.10 8.77 -4.45
C LYS A 53 -8.46 7.59 -3.55
N GLY A 54 -7.71 7.41 -2.48
CA GLY A 54 -7.92 6.34 -1.52
C GLY A 54 -7.52 4.94 -2.01
N ASN A 55 -6.85 4.82 -3.15
CA ASN A 55 -6.37 3.54 -3.69
C ASN A 55 -4.86 3.44 -3.45
N CYS A 56 -4.49 2.99 -2.27
CA CYS A 56 -3.10 3.03 -1.84
C CYS A 56 -2.78 1.98 -0.79
N GLY A 57 -1.48 1.70 -0.65
CA GLY A 57 -0.94 1.00 0.49
C GLY A 57 -0.41 2.00 1.50
N VAL A 58 -0.50 1.64 2.78
CA VAL A 58 0.06 2.41 3.87
C VAL A 58 0.91 1.49 4.71
N TRP A 59 2.14 1.90 4.97
CA TRP A 59 3.07 1.21 5.86
C TRP A 59 3.60 2.23 6.86
N TYR A 60 3.59 1.86 8.13
CA TYR A 60 4.12 2.73 9.19
C TYR A 60 5.29 2.04 9.88
N SER A 61 6.44 2.70 9.89
CA SER A 61 7.63 2.17 10.55
C SER A 61 8.52 3.32 11.04
N ASP A 62 8.95 3.22 12.29
CA ASP A 62 9.89 4.18 12.91
C ASP A 62 9.49 5.65 12.76
N GLY A 63 8.20 5.93 12.91
CA GLY A 63 7.65 7.27 12.82
C GLY A 63 7.44 7.78 11.40
N VAL A 64 7.62 6.93 10.39
CA VAL A 64 7.46 7.29 8.99
C VAL A 64 6.27 6.57 8.39
N TYR A 65 5.42 7.32 7.70
CA TYR A 65 4.34 6.78 6.87
C TYR A 65 4.82 6.65 5.44
N TYR A 66 4.77 5.44 4.91
CA TYR A 66 5.06 5.13 3.50
C TYR A 66 3.71 4.95 2.82
N ILE A 67 3.38 5.87 1.91
CA ILE A 67 2.10 5.85 1.18
C ILE A 67 2.40 5.57 -0.28
N ASP A 68 1.85 4.50 -0.81
CA ASP A 68 2.05 4.13 -2.20
C ASP A 68 0.74 3.96 -2.94
N LYS A 69 0.72 4.36 -4.20
CA LYS A 69 -0.37 4.05 -5.13
C LYS A 69 -0.24 2.59 -5.51
N SER A 70 -1.27 1.79 -5.21
CA SER A 70 -1.17 0.36 -5.42
C SER A 70 -2.42 -0.21 -6.06
N HIS A 71 -2.24 -1.36 -6.73
CA HIS A 71 -3.27 -2.01 -7.51
C HIS A 71 -3.29 -3.51 -7.24
N ARG A 72 -4.50 -4.09 -7.24
CA ARG A 72 -4.64 -5.52 -7.24
C ARG A 72 -4.64 -6.01 -8.69
N VAL A 73 -3.86 -7.04 -8.97
CA VAL A 73 -3.85 -7.74 -10.25
C VAL A 73 -4.06 -9.23 -10.02
N ASN A 74 -4.48 -9.96 -11.05
CA ASN A 74 -4.90 -11.36 -10.89
C ASN A 74 -3.74 -12.35 -10.83
N THR A 75 -2.61 -12.04 -11.48
CA THR A 75 -1.52 -13.01 -11.65
C THR A 75 -0.19 -12.46 -11.12
N LYS A 76 0.66 -13.37 -10.67
CA LYS A 76 2.05 -13.06 -10.28
C LYS A 76 2.79 -12.42 -11.44
N ARG A 77 2.60 -12.92 -12.65
CA ARG A 77 3.28 -12.42 -13.85
C ARG A 77 2.99 -10.93 -14.07
N GLU A 78 1.71 -10.53 -14.00
CA GLU A 78 1.33 -9.12 -14.13
C GLU A 78 1.94 -8.27 -13.03
N ALA A 79 1.87 -8.73 -11.78
CA ALA A 79 2.42 -8.01 -10.65
C ALA A 79 3.93 -7.81 -10.79
N MET A 80 4.65 -8.85 -11.17
CA MET A 80 6.11 -8.79 -11.34
C MET A 80 6.51 -7.88 -12.49
N LEU A 81 5.76 -7.90 -13.60
CA LEU A 81 6.01 -7.02 -14.73
C LEU A 81 5.86 -5.55 -14.32
N ILE A 82 4.76 -5.21 -13.67
CA ILE A 82 4.50 -3.84 -13.19
C ILE A 82 5.53 -3.45 -12.14
N GLY A 83 5.81 -4.33 -11.18
CA GLY A 83 6.77 -4.06 -10.12
C GLY A 83 8.17 -3.75 -10.65
N ARG A 84 8.62 -4.51 -11.65
CA ARG A 84 9.92 -4.27 -12.28
C ARG A 84 9.94 -2.96 -13.07
N GLN A 85 8.88 -2.65 -13.80
CA GLN A 85 8.76 -1.38 -14.55
C GLN A 85 8.76 -0.18 -13.61
N CYS A 86 8.17 -0.31 -12.43
CA CYS A 86 8.07 0.75 -11.44
C CYS A 86 9.17 0.69 -10.38
N GLN A 87 10.18 -0.16 -10.56
CA GLN A 87 11.34 -0.32 -9.67
C GLN A 87 10.94 -0.63 -8.22
N GLN A 88 9.90 -1.44 -8.06
CA GLN A 88 9.47 -1.90 -6.76
C GLN A 88 10.37 -3.04 -6.24
N ILE A 89 10.54 -3.12 -4.93
CA ILE A 89 11.36 -4.16 -4.30
C ILE A 89 10.62 -5.50 -4.33
N SER A 90 9.31 -5.49 -4.08
CA SER A 90 8.50 -6.70 -3.96
C SER A 90 7.05 -6.42 -4.30
N VAL A 91 6.31 -7.51 -4.48
CA VAL A 91 4.85 -7.52 -4.65
C VAL A 91 4.25 -8.46 -3.61
N LEU A 92 3.00 -8.22 -3.22
CA LEU A 92 2.31 -8.99 -2.18
C LEU A 92 1.38 -10.03 -2.79
N CYS A 93 1.48 -11.26 -2.32
CA CYS A 93 0.50 -12.32 -2.60
C CYS A 93 -0.62 -12.28 -1.55
N TRP A 94 -1.83 -11.96 -1.94
CA TRP A 94 -2.95 -11.84 -1.01
C TRP A 94 -3.31 -13.18 -0.35
N ARG A 95 -3.25 -14.27 -1.12
CA ARG A 95 -3.64 -15.60 -0.60
C ARG A 95 -2.75 -16.07 0.55
N THR A 96 -1.45 -15.83 0.45
CA THR A 96 -0.47 -16.28 1.45
C THR A 96 0.03 -15.18 2.35
N MET A 97 -0.22 -13.92 2.00
CA MET A 97 0.34 -12.71 2.62
C MET A 97 1.87 -12.67 2.54
N GLY A 98 2.44 -13.44 1.62
CA GLY A 98 3.88 -13.49 1.39
C GLY A 98 4.31 -12.50 0.31
N LEU A 99 5.60 -12.17 0.31
CA LEU A 99 6.20 -11.29 -0.69
C LEU A 99 6.94 -12.08 -1.75
N ALA A 100 6.86 -11.61 -3.01
CA ALA A 100 7.74 -12.04 -4.07
C ALA A 100 8.60 -10.85 -4.49
N TYR A 101 9.91 -11.05 -4.55
CA TYR A 101 10.86 -9.97 -4.85
C TYR A 101 11.02 -9.79 -6.37
N CYS A 102 11.04 -8.53 -6.77
CA CYS A 102 11.18 -8.17 -8.19
C CYS A 102 12.64 -8.36 -8.70
#